data_62f50de160cfce3a86e2228d4ef7d83f
#
_entry.id   62f50de160cfce3a86e2228d4ef7d83f
#
_cell.length_a   1.000
_cell.length_b   1.000
_cell.length_c   1.000
_cell.angle_alpha   90.00
_cell.angle_beta   90.00
_cell.angle_gamma   90.00
#
_symmetry.space_group_name_H-M   'P 1'
#
loop_
_entity.id
_entity.type
_entity.pdbx_description
1 polymer ?
#
loop_
_entity_poly.entity_id
_entity_poly.type
_entity_poly.pdbx_seq_one_letter_code
_entity_poly.pdbx_strand_id
1 'polypeptide(L)'
;LRYWCGLYSIINQYNKRDDEGNVIEAEHSEVELLKMNRDIFIYLTGVSHNEMNMLDVDSVNTAVATFSQTLEEYKPKGIDKFEFEGEEYLFPKEFLRRNTFGDYIESTHLESTIEIMKHGRFDVLPEQMAILCRRADEEYDDDAIPAKTEKFKELTMDFVWEFSFFLTMQS
;
A
#
# COMPACT_ATOMS: atom_id res chain seq x y z
N LEU A 1 1.02 2.11 7.79
CA LEU A 1 1.13 2.32 6.34
C LEU A 1 2.46 2.94 5.91
N ARG A 2 3.01 3.93 6.64
CA ARG A 2 4.32 4.59 6.33
C ARG A 2 5.45 3.59 6.08
N TYR A 3 5.62 2.61 6.98
CA TYR A 3 6.64 1.57 6.83
C TYR A 3 6.39 0.68 5.61
N TRP A 4 5.14 0.42 5.29
CA TRP A 4 4.79 -0.36 4.11
C TRP A 4 5.10 0.37 2.81
N CYS A 5 4.78 1.65 2.72
CA CYS A 5 5.11 2.47 1.55
C CYS A 5 6.63 2.48 1.29
N GLY A 6 7.46 2.60 2.35
CA GLY A 6 8.91 2.51 2.21
C GLY A 6 9.38 1.14 1.76
N LEU A 7 8.84 0.06 2.31
CA LEU A 7 9.14 -1.32 1.90
C LEU A 7 8.77 -1.55 0.43
N TYR A 8 7.57 -1.12 0.04
CA TYR A 8 7.11 -1.26 -1.33
C TYR A 8 7.95 -0.45 -2.32
N SER A 9 8.41 0.73 -1.93
CA SER A 9 9.34 1.53 -2.72
C SER A 9 10.66 0.77 -2.98
N ILE A 10 11.17 0.03 -2.00
CA ILE A 10 12.35 -0.83 -2.18
C ILE A 10 12.05 -1.96 -3.16
N ILE A 11 10.98 -2.70 -2.96
CA ILE A 11 10.58 -3.80 -3.85
C ILE A 11 10.41 -3.31 -5.29
N ASN A 12 9.76 -2.16 -5.49
CA ASN A 12 9.52 -1.57 -6.80
C ASN A 12 10.81 -1.19 -7.57
N GLN A 13 11.93 -0.96 -6.89
CA GLN A 13 13.22 -0.71 -7.55
C GLN A 13 13.74 -1.95 -8.27
N TYR A 14 13.33 -3.14 -7.82
CA TYR A 14 13.74 -4.42 -8.41
C TYR A 14 12.71 -4.96 -9.41
N ASN A 15 11.47 -4.46 -9.43
CA ASN A 15 10.47 -4.89 -10.40
C ASN A 15 10.89 -4.52 -11.82
N LYS A 16 10.86 -5.52 -12.70
CA LYS A 16 11.07 -5.30 -14.13
C LYS A 16 9.79 -4.72 -14.76
N ARG A 17 9.97 -3.84 -15.74
CA ARG A 17 8.87 -3.15 -16.40
C ARG A 17 8.99 -3.27 -17.90
N ASP A 18 7.85 -3.30 -18.58
CA ASP A 18 7.80 -3.20 -20.04
C ASP A 18 8.01 -1.76 -20.53
N ASP A 19 7.97 -1.58 -21.84
CA ASP A 19 8.14 -0.27 -22.49
C ASP A 19 7.01 0.72 -22.14
N GLU A 20 5.87 0.22 -21.66
CA GLU A 20 4.72 1.01 -21.22
C GLU A 20 4.77 1.34 -19.73
N GLY A 21 5.75 0.79 -18.98
CA GLY A 21 5.96 1.02 -17.56
C GLY A 21 5.21 0.06 -16.64
N ASN A 22 4.50 -0.94 -17.18
CA ASN A 22 3.81 -1.95 -16.38
C ASN A 22 4.82 -2.92 -15.77
N VAL A 23 4.55 -3.35 -14.53
CA VAL A 23 5.34 -4.40 -13.89
C VAL A 23 5.11 -5.71 -14.65
N ILE A 24 6.20 -6.32 -15.09
CA ILE A 24 6.17 -7.62 -15.76
C ILE A 24 6.69 -8.71 -14.83
N GLU A 25 6.06 -9.87 -14.93
CA GLU A 25 6.58 -11.07 -14.27
C GLU A 25 7.86 -11.54 -14.98
N ALA A 26 8.99 -11.31 -14.35
CA ALA A 26 10.28 -11.71 -14.88
C ALA A 26 11.17 -12.25 -13.76
N GLU A 27 11.89 -13.32 -14.06
CA GLU A 27 12.81 -13.91 -13.10
C GLU A 27 13.92 -12.92 -12.73
N HIS A 28 14.20 -12.81 -11.45
CA HIS A 28 15.34 -12.10 -10.90
C HIS A 28 16.55 -13.02 -10.87
N SER A 29 17.71 -12.49 -11.17
CA SER A 29 18.95 -13.20 -10.92
C SER A 29 19.18 -13.39 -9.43
N GLU A 30 19.97 -14.40 -9.05
CA GLU A 30 20.31 -14.63 -7.63
C GLU A 30 20.91 -13.38 -6.97
N VAL A 31 21.73 -12.64 -7.69
CA VAL A 31 22.34 -11.40 -7.19
C VAL A 31 21.29 -10.29 -6.96
N GLU A 32 20.28 -10.18 -7.83
CA GLU A 32 19.18 -9.22 -7.65
C GLU A 32 18.34 -9.58 -6.42
N LEU A 33 18.03 -10.86 -6.23
CA LEU A 33 17.30 -11.34 -5.05
C LEU A 33 18.07 -11.09 -3.75
N LEU A 34 19.38 -11.37 -3.74
CA LEU A 34 20.22 -11.10 -2.56
C LEU A 34 20.27 -9.59 -2.23
N LYS A 35 20.38 -8.74 -3.23
CA LYS A 35 20.35 -7.28 -3.03
C LYS A 35 18.99 -6.82 -2.49
N MET A 36 17.91 -7.30 -3.07
CA MET A 36 16.56 -6.97 -2.63
C MET A 36 16.32 -7.41 -1.17
N ASN A 37 16.68 -8.65 -0.82
CA ASN A 37 16.57 -9.16 0.55
C ASN A 37 17.40 -8.34 1.54
N ARG A 38 18.63 -7.97 1.15
CA ARG A 38 19.46 -7.07 1.95
C ARG A 38 18.78 -5.73 2.22
N ASP A 39 18.26 -5.09 1.19
CA ASP A 39 17.68 -3.75 1.31
C ASP A 39 16.36 -3.79 2.10
N ILE A 40 15.56 -4.84 1.94
CA ILE A 40 14.38 -5.12 2.75
C ILE A 40 14.78 -5.33 4.22
N PHE A 41 15.78 -6.15 4.48
CA PHE A 41 16.22 -6.44 5.85
C PHE A 41 16.75 -5.19 6.55
N ILE A 42 17.59 -4.39 5.89
CA ILE A 42 18.08 -3.11 6.41
C ILE A 42 16.91 -2.18 6.75
N TYR A 43 15.94 -2.08 5.86
CA TYR A 43 14.77 -1.23 6.08
C TYR A 43 13.93 -1.67 7.29
N LEU A 44 13.68 -2.97 7.43
CA LEU A 44 12.87 -3.52 8.52
C LEU A 44 13.56 -3.45 9.88
N THR A 45 14.87 -3.61 9.92
CA THR A 45 15.63 -3.72 11.17
C THR A 45 16.37 -2.45 11.58
N GLY A 46 16.62 -1.55 10.63
CA GLY A 46 17.42 -0.34 10.85
C GLY A 46 18.92 -0.59 11.01
N VAL A 47 19.40 -1.81 10.75
CA VAL A 47 20.84 -2.10 10.79
C VAL A 47 21.60 -1.30 9.73
N SER A 48 22.83 -0.91 10.03
CA SER A 48 23.67 -0.24 9.06
C SER A 48 24.17 -1.23 7.95
N HIS A 49 24.57 -0.69 6.80
CA HIS A 49 25.19 -1.51 5.75
C HIS A 49 26.45 -2.26 6.23
N ASN A 50 27.21 -1.69 7.16
CA ASN A 50 28.40 -2.34 7.70
C ASN A 50 28.03 -3.55 8.60
N GLU A 51 27.06 -3.40 9.46
CA GLU A 51 26.54 -4.50 10.28
C GLU A 51 25.94 -5.59 9.39
N MET A 52 25.16 -5.20 8.36
CA MET A 52 24.58 -6.12 7.41
C MET A 52 25.62 -7.03 6.73
N ASN A 53 26.79 -6.50 6.38
CA ASN A 53 27.88 -7.27 5.75
C ASN A 53 28.50 -8.33 6.67
N MET A 54 28.20 -8.28 7.98
CA MET A 54 28.68 -9.26 8.97
C MET A 54 27.65 -10.35 9.27
N LEU A 55 26.42 -10.23 8.73
CA LEU A 55 25.36 -11.20 8.94
C LEU A 55 25.49 -12.38 7.97
N ASP A 56 25.03 -13.53 8.44
CA ASP A 56 24.92 -14.74 7.63
C ASP A 56 23.81 -14.61 6.59
N VAL A 57 24.09 -14.97 5.35
CA VAL A 57 23.17 -14.82 4.21
C VAL A 57 21.89 -15.64 4.41
N ASP A 58 22.01 -16.87 4.92
CA ASP A 58 20.87 -17.76 5.11
C ASP A 58 19.93 -17.22 6.21
N SER A 59 20.51 -16.64 7.26
CA SER A 59 19.73 -15.98 8.33
C SER A 59 18.95 -14.78 7.82
N VAL A 60 19.55 -13.95 6.98
CA VAL A 60 18.88 -12.80 6.37
C VAL A 60 17.76 -13.25 5.42
N ASN A 61 18.05 -14.20 4.54
CA ASN A 61 17.05 -14.74 3.61
C ASN A 61 15.87 -15.38 4.36
N THR A 62 16.14 -16.14 5.43
CA THR A 62 15.11 -16.76 6.28
C THR A 62 14.24 -15.70 6.95
N ALA A 63 14.82 -14.64 7.48
CA ALA A 63 14.08 -13.56 8.11
C ALA A 63 13.16 -12.84 7.11
N VAL A 64 13.67 -12.51 5.92
CA VAL A 64 12.88 -11.86 4.87
C VAL A 64 11.78 -12.78 4.37
N ALA A 65 12.04 -14.07 4.15
CA ALA A 65 11.04 -15.05 3.74
C ALA A 65 9.93 -15.20 4.79
N THR A 66 10.28 -15.28 6.07
CA THR A 66 9.31 -15.34 7.19
C THR A 66 8.42 -14.11 7.22
N PHE A 67 9.00 -12.92 7.03
CA PHE A 67 8.24 -11.69 6.93
C PHE A 67 7.27 -11.71 5.74
N SER A 68 7.74 -12.10 4.56
CA SER A 68 6.92 -12.20 3.35
C SER A 68 5.76 -13.18 3.53
N GLN A 69 6.00 -14.34 4.13
CA GLN A 69 4.95 -15.33 4.42
C GLN A 69 3.87 -14.75 5.34
N THR A 70 4.24 -13.95 6.34
CA THR A 70 3.27 -13.30 7.23
C THR A 70 2.32 -12.38 6.46
N LEU A 71 2.78 -11.77 5.38
CA LEU A 71 1.95 -10.90 4.52
C LEU A 71 1.01 -11.71 3.61
N GLU A 72 1.44 -12.86 3.11
CA GLU A 72 0.63 -13.73 2.25
C GLU A 72 -0.54 -14.41 3.01
N GLU A 73 -0.43 -14.56 4.33
CA GLU A 73 -1.46 -15.19 5.17
C GLU A 73 -2.65 -14.25 5.49
N TYR A 74 -2.58 -12.97 5.12
CA TYR A 74 -3.67 -12.06 5.39
C TYR A 74 -4.93 -12.44 4.61
N LYS A 75 -6.03 -12.59 5.33
CA LYS A 75 -7.35 -12.87 4.77
C LYS A 75 -8.27 -11.68 5.01
N PRO A 76 -8.71 -10.98 3.96
CA PRO A 76 -9.64 -9.86 4.08
C PRO A 76 -10.91 -10.28 4.81
N LYS A 77 -11.39 -9.45 5.71
CA LYS A 77 -12.62 -9.66 6.49
C LYS A 77 -13.85 -9.09 5.80
N GLY A 78 -13.65 -8.28 4.75
CA GLY A 78 -14.72 -7.62 4.01
C GLY A 78 -15.44 -6.57 4.84
N ILE A 79 -14.70 -5.80 5.62
CA ILE A 79 -15.25 -4.70 6.42
C ILE A 79 -15.63 -3.53 5.51
N ASP A 80 -16.70 -2.84 5.87
CA ASP A 80 -17.18 -1.65 5.15
C ASP A 80 -16.69 -0.34 5.81
N LYS A 81 -16.13 -0.42 7.02
CA LYS A 81 -15.70 0.72 7.83
C LYS A 81 -14.57 0.34 8.77
N PHE A 82 -13.84 1.35 9.22
CA PHE A 82 -12.78 1.19 10.23
C PHE A 82 -12.77 2.38 11.19
N GLU A 83 -12.26 2.16 12.40
CA GLU A 83 -12.03 3.20 13.40
C GLU A 83 -10.55 3.56 13.44
N PHE A 84 -10.24 4.85 13.36
CA PHE A 84 -8.88 5.36 13.48
C PHE A 84 -8.86 6.67 14.27
N GLU A 85 -8.05 6.72 15.33
CA GLU A 85 -7.94 7.86 16.26
C GLU A 85 -9.29 8.31 16.84
N GLY A 86 -10.20 7.37 17.09
CA GLY A 86 -11.52 7.64 17.67
C GLY A 86 -12.55 8.18 16.68
N GLU A 87 -12.23 8.17 15.39
CA GLU A 87 -13.15 8.52 14.31
C GLU A 87 -13.45 7.31 13.44
N GLU A 88 -14.72 7.15 13.02
CA GLU A 88 -15.16 6.08 12.12
C GLU A 88 -15.13 6.55 10.68
N TYR A 89 -14.41 5.81 9.83
CA TYR A 89 -14.30 6.03 8.39
C TYR A 89 -14.98 4.90 7.61
N LEU A 90 -15.64 5.27 6.53
CA LEU A 90 -16.32 4.35 5.61
C LEU A 90 -15.45 4.14 4.37
N PHE A 91 -15.43 2.91 3.84
CA PHE A 91 -14.92 2.64 2.51
C PHE A 91 -15.89 3.15 1.43
N PRO A 92 -15.43 3.44 0.20
CA PRO A 92 -16.19 4.19 -0.80
C PRO A 92 -17.47 3.52 -1.33
N LYS A 93 -17.81 2.32 -0.87
CA LYS A 93 -18.94 1.50 -1.35
C LYS A 93 -20.29 2.23 -1.39
N GLU A 94 -20.54 3.13 -0.44
CA GLU A 94 -21.82 3.87 -0.36
C GLU A 94 -21.79 5.18 -1.15
N PHE A 95 -20.62 5.74 -1.41
CA PHE A 95 -20.47 7.01 -2.11
C PHE A 95 -20.74 6.91 -3.61
N LEU A 96 -20.40 5.78 -4.23
CA LEU A 96 -20.63 5.52 -5.66
C LEU A 96 -22.10 5.55 -6.09
N ARG A 97 -23.06 5.70 -5.15
CA ARG A 97 -24.49 5.77 -5.41
C ARG A 97 -25.05 7.19 -5.46
N ARG A 98 -24.25 8.20 -5.20
CA ARG A 98 -24.68 9.60 -5.23
C ARG A 98 -24.33 10.21 -6.59
N ASN A 99 -25.24 11.00 -7.16
CA ASN A 99 -25.07 11.65 -8.47
C ASN A 99 -24.65 13.12 -8.33
N THR A 100 -23.70 13.41 -7.46
CA THR A 100 -23.12 14.75 -7.31
C THR A 100 -21.82 14.87 -8.10
N PHE A 101 -21.36 16.11 -8.33
CA PHE A 101 -20.06 16.34 -8.97
C PHE A 101 -18.90 15.82 -8.12
N GLY A 102 -19.02 15.89 -6.79
CA GLY A 102 -18.07 15.26 -5.86
C GLY A 102 -17.97 13.75 -6.04
N ASP A 103 -19.11 13.07 -6.16
CA ASP A 103 -19.14 11.62 -6.41
C ASP A 103 -18.47 11.23 -7.74
N TYR A 104 -18.58 12.11 -8.76
CA TYR A 104 -17.91 11.90 -10.04
C TYR A 104 -16.38 12.02 -9.87
N ILE A 105 -15.92 13.03 -9.14
CA ILE A 105 -14.48 13.18 -8.84
C ILE A 105 -13.97 11.93 -8.11
N GLU A 106 -14.70 11.44 -7.11
CA GLU A 106 -14.31 10.25 -6.34
C GLU A 106 -14.27 8.98 -7.17
N SER A 107 -15.25 8.77 -8.06
CA SER A 107 -15.23 7.62 -8.95
C SER A 107 -14.04 7.67 -9.90
N THR A 108 -13.66 8.85 -10.38
CA THR A 108 -12.46 9.04 -11.20
C THR A 108 -11.17 8.74 -10.40
N HIS A 109 -11.12 9.18 -9.15
CA HIS A 109 -10.00 8.82 -8.26
C HIS A 109 -9.95 7.33 -7.96
N LEU A 110 -11.09 6.67 -7.80
CA LEU A 110 -11.15 5.23 -7.61
C LEU A 110 -10.58 4.47 -8.81
N GLU A 111 -10.98 4.82 -10.02
CA GLU A 111 -10.44 4.24 -11.26
C GLU A 111 -8.92 4.47 -11.38
N SER A 112 -8.47 5.69 -11.10
CA SER A 112 -7.04 6.02 -11.08
C SER A 112 -6.28 5.20 -10.03
N THR A 113 -6.86 4.96 -8.85
CA THR A 113 -6.25 4.16 -7.78
C THR A 113 -6.08 2.71 -8.21
N ILE A 114 -7.09 2.13 -8.84
CA ILE A 114 -7.03 0.76 -9.37
C ILE A 114 -5.89 0.65 -10.39
N GLU A 115 -5.77 1.61 -11.30
CA GLU A 115 -4.71 1.62 -12.31
C GLU A 115 -3.31 1.77 -11.67
N ILE A 116 -3.16 2.67 -10.71
CA ILE A 116 -1.93 2.85 -9.94
C ILE A 116 -1.52 1.55 -9.23
N MET A 117 -2.48 0.82 -8.66
CA MET A 117 -2.22 -0.45 -7.98
C MET A 117 -1.78 -1.54 -8.96
N LYS A 118 -2.38 -1.63 -10.15
CA LYS A 118 -1.95 -2.55 -11.23
C LYS A 118 -0.48 -2.33 -11.61
N HIS A 119 -0.01 -1.08 -11.53
CA HIS A 119 1.39 -0.73 -11.77
C HIS A 119 2.29 -0.95 -10.54
N GLY A 120 1.78 -1.48 -9.44
CA GLY A 120 2.54 -1.76 -8.21
C GLY A 120 3.01 -0.50 -7.48
N ARG A 121 2.28 0.61 -7.58
CA ARG A 121 2.60 1.88 -6.94
C ARG A 121 1.77 2.08 -5.67
N PHE A 122 2.18 1.44 -4.59
CA PHE A 122 1.49 1.52 -3.29
C PHE A 122 1.92 2.72 -2.43
N ASP A 123 2.91 3.47 -2.86
CA ASP A 123 3.41 4.69 -2.21
C ASP A 123 2.36 5.82 -2.14
N VAL A 124 1.38 5.80 -3.04
CA VAL A 124 0.29 6.78 -3.11
C VAL A 124 -0.97 6.38 -2.31
N LEU A 125 -1.02 5.17 -1.73
CA LEU A 125 -2.20 4.69 -1.00
C LEU A 125 -2.68 5.60 0.14
N PRO A 126 -1.81 6.24 0.94
CA PRO A 126 -2.28 7.15 1.98
C PRO A 126 -3.13 8.29 1.44
N GLU A 127 -2.73 8.87 0.30
CA GLU A 127 -3.46 9.95 -0.37
C GLU A 127 -4.78 9.44 -0.95
N GLN A 128 -4.74 8.29 -1.64
CA GLN A 128 -5.94 7.70 -2.23
C GLN A 128 -6.96 7.31 -1.16
N MET A 129 -6.51 6.74 -0.03
CA MET A 129 -7.39 6.46 1.09
C MET A 129 -7.93 7.74 1.74
N ALA A 130 -7.14 8.82 1.80
CA ALA A 130 -7.60 10.12 2.32
C ALA A 130 -8.71 10.72 1.46
N ILE A 131 -8.65 10.54 0.14
CA ILE A 131 -9.68 10.98 -0.81
C ILE A 131 -10.93 10.12 -0.69
N LEU A 132 -10.77 8.80 -0.66
CA LEU A 132 -11.85 7.84 -0.84
C LEU A 132 -12.52 7.38 0.46
N CYS A 133 -11.81 7.35 1.60
CA CYS A 133 -12.37 6.92 2.88
C CYS A 133 -12.80 8.14 3.68
N ARG A 134 -14.09 8.26 4.01
CA ARG A 134 -14.66 9.41 4.70
C ARG A 134 -15.52 9.00 5.91
N ARG A 135 -15.71 9.94 6.83
CA ARG A 135 -16.72 9.80 7.87
C ARG A 135 -18.12 9.94 7.26
N ALA A 136 -19.13 9.40 7.94
CA ALA A 136 -20.51 9.40 7.43
C ALA A 136 -21.08 10.81 7.18
N ASP A 137 -20.57 11.81 7.91
CA ASP A 137 -20.98 13.22 7.85
C ASP A 137 -19.98 14.13 7.13
N GLU A 138 -18.90 13.55 6.61
CA GLU A 138 -17.82 14.31 5.95
C GLU A 138 -18.17 14.56 4.48
N GLU A 139 -18.19 15.83 4.10
CA GLU A 139 -18.26 16.23 2.69
C GLU A 139 -16.87 16.24 2.06
N TYR A 140 -16.84 16.16 0.73
CA TYR A 140 -15.57 16.22 0.00
C TYR A 140 -14.96 17.63 0.14
N ASP A 141 -13.71 17.68 0.59
CA ASP A 141 -12.96 18.90 0.80
C ASP A 141 -11.49 18.71 0.39
N ASP A 142 -11.12 19.29 -0.75
CA ASP A 142 -9.76 19.23 -1.29
C ASP A 142 -8.72 19.80 -0.31
N ASP A 143 -9.07 20.84 0.43
CA ASP A 143 -8.15 21.51 1.36
C ASP A 143 -7.84 20.63 2.59
N ALA A 144 -8.72 19.69 2.93
CA ALA A 144 -8.53 18.76 4.04
C ALA A 144 -7.68 17.54 3.67
N ILE A 145 -7.56 17.19 2.38
CA ILE A 145 -6.87 15.97 1.92
C ILE A 145 -5.40 15.89 2.37
N PRO A 146 -4.56 16.94 2.25
CA PRO A 146 -3.17 16.85 2.65
C PRO A 146 -2.98 16.50 4.14
N ALA A 147 -3.76 17.10 5.03
CA ALA A 147 -3.70 16.80 6.46
C ALA A 147 -4.17 15.37 6.77
N LYS A 148 -5.23 14.91 6.10
CA LYS A 148 -5.77 13.56 6.23
C LYS A 148 -4.79 12.52 5.66
N THR A 149 -4.09 12.82 4.57
CA THR A 149 -3.04 11.98 4.01
C THR A 149 -1.91 11.73 5.00
N GLU A 150 -1.41 12.79 5.67
CA GLU A 150 -0.38 12.64 6.70
C GLU A 150 -0.86 11.78 7.87
N LYS A 151 -2.11 11.98 8.30
CA LYS A 151 -2.76 11.17 9.33
C LYS A 151 -2.85 9.70 8.90
N PHE A 152 -3.26 9.41 7.67
CA PHE A 152 -3.45 8.05 7.17
C PHE A 152 -2.14 7.29 6.90
N LYS A 153 -0.99 7.96 6.86
CA LYS A 153 0.31 7.29 6.88
C LYS A 153 0.54 6.44 8.14
N GLU A 154 -0.15 6.74 9.22
CA GLU A 154 -0.05 5.99 10.49
C GLU A 154 -1.05 4.83 10.59
N LEU A 155 -1.92 4.61 9.58
CA LEU A 155 -2.85 3.48 9.54
C LEU A 155 -2.13 2.14 9.66
N THR A 156 -2.75 1.20 10.38
CA THR A 156 -2.29 -0.19 10.40
C THR A 156 -2.55 -0.87 9.06
N MET A 157 -1.76 -1.88 8.74
CA MET A 157 -1.87 -2.59 7.46
C MET A 157 -3.20 -3.33 7.29
N ASP A 158 -3.87 -3.70 8.37
CA ASP A 158 -5.17 -4.37 8.32
C ASP A 158 -6.19 -3.56 7.50
N PHE A 159 -6.29 -2.24 7.75
CA PHE A 159 -7.22 -1.39 7.01
C PHE A 159 -6.78 -1.18 5.56
N VAL A 160 -5.47 -1.12 5.32
CA VAL A 160 -4.92 -0.97 3.97
C VAL A 160 -5.19 -2.21 3.12
N TRP A 161 -5.04 -3.40 3.70
CA TRP A 161 -5.39 -4.66 3.03
C TRP A 161 -6.89 -4.77 2.73
N GLU A 162 -7.74 -4.38 3.67
CA GLU A 162 -9.19 -4.32 3.43
C GLU A 162 -9.54 -3.35 2.31
N PHE A 163 -8.91 -2.17 2.28
CA PHE A 163 -9.09 -1.20 1.20
C PHE A 163 -8.61 -1.75 -0.14
N SER A 164 -7.44 -2.37 -0.18
CA SER A 164 -6.89 -2.98 -1.40
C SER A 164 -7.77 -4.12 -1.92
N PHE A 165 -8.28 -4.95 -1.02
CA PHE A 165 -9.22 -6.01 -1.37
C PHE A 165 -10.53 -5.44 -1.92
N PHE A 166 -11.06 -4.40 -1.27
CA PHE A 166 -12.25 -3.70 -1.76
C PHE A 166 -12.04 -3.21 -3.20
N LEU A 167 -10.91 -2.59 -3.52
CA LEU A 167 -10.58 -2.12 -4.88
C LEU A 167 -10.54 -3.28 -5.89
N THR A 168 -9.95 -4.41 -5.51
CA THR A 168 -9.87 -5.58 -6.39
C THR A 168 -11.25 -6.18 -6.71
N MET A 169 -12.22 -6.04 -5.80
CA MET A 169 -13.59 -6.53 -6.03
C MET A 169 -14.43 -5.58 -6.89
N GLN A 170 -13.98 -4.36 -7.15
CA GLN A 170 -14.65 -3.37 -8.01
C GLN A 170 -14.13 -3.39 -9.45
N SER A 171 -12.96 -3.97 -9.69
CA SER A 171 -12.36 -4.17 -11.02
C SER A 171 -12.85 -5.43 -11.70
#